data_73428b05f99fabcafc5f28dcfc09b154
#
_entry.id   73428b05f99fabcafc5f28dcfc09b154
#
_cell.length_a   1.000
_cell.length_b   1.000
_cell.length_c   1.000
_cell.angle_alpha   90.00
_cell.angle_beta   90.00
_cell.angle_gamma   90.00
#
_symmetry.space_group_name_H-M   'P 1'
#
loop_
_entity.id
_entity.type
_entity.pdbx_description
1 polymer ?
#
loop_
_entity_poly.entity_id
_entity_poly.type
_entity_poly.pdbx_seq_one_letter_code
_entity_poly.pdbx_strand_id
1 'polypeptide(L)'
;SDKQNSNFMYKDFEKTKSYHTSFINAQFTGTSLRAAHMKYCNFTNCVFTATEFIGTNLRGSKFISAKFVDCIFSGGVLDKANFKGATFSNCYIVGVSGRSAYNFPDDLSGNVVLPALPLQDTISKELSAVIEPLRENDYIRRSHTLHLKNGKINTLTIMILKEIYSNDQLVQLLPLLPKIVTTQFYTISHLKAFLKKAEKEAIL
;
A
#
# COMPACT_ATOMS: atom_id res chain seq x y z
N SER A 1 21.34 11.59 8.09
CA SER A 1 20.25 11.69 9.06
C SER A 1 20.07 10.33 9.76
N ASP A 2 19.75 10.34 11.06
CA ASP A 2 19.58 9.15 11.88
C ASP A 2 18.12 9.06 12.39
N LYS A 3 17.46 7.96 12.06
CA LYS A 3 16.10 7.62 12.42
C LYS A 3 15.99 6.18 12.95
N GLN A 4 17.09 5.67 13.50
CA GLN A 4 17.16 4.30 14.01
C GLN A 4 16.18 4.10 15.17
N ASN A 5 15.68 2.87 15.32
CA ASN A 5 14.75 2.45 16.36
C ASN A 5 13.46 3.29 16.45
N SER A 6 13.14 4.04 15.40
CA SER A 6 11.95 4.91 15.36
C SER A 6 10.69 4.11 15.01
N ASN A 7 9.54 4.61 15.48
CA ASN A 7 8.25 4.10 15.10
C ASN A 7 7.52 5.10 14.19
N PHE A 8 7.21 4.67 12.99
CA PHE A 8 6.54 5.46 11.96
C PHE A 8 5.11 4.95 11.69
N MET A 9 4.43 4.46 12.71
CA MET A 9 3.06 3.97 12.59
C MET A 9 2.12 5.05 12.03
N TYR A 10 1.36 4.68 11.02
CA TYR A 10 0.33 5.51 10.35
C TYR A 10 0.83 6.86 9.81
N LYS A 11 2.12 6.95 9.51
CA LYS A 11 2.70 8.16 8.92
C LYS A 11 2.52 8.19 7.40
N ASP A 12 2.39 9.40 6.89
CA ASP A 12 2.42 9.65 5.46
C ASP A 12 3.77 10.25 5.06
N PHE A 13 4.48 9.53 4.21
CA PHE A 13 5.71 9.98 3.57
C PHE A 13 5.51 10.24 2.08
N GLU A 14 4.28 10.50 1.64
CA GLU A 14 4.03 10.77 0.23
C GLU A 14 4.98 11.86 -0.30
N LYS A 15 5.67 11.56 -1.41
CA LYS A 15 6.62 12.45 -2.08
C LYS A 15 7.79 12.97 -1.24
N THR A 16 8.00 12.46 -0.04
CA THR A 16 9.16 12.84 0.76
C THR A 16 10.46 12.44 0.07
N LYS A 17 11.51 13.17 0.34
CA LYS A 17 12.86 12.88 -0.15
C LYS A 17 13.77 12.61 1.03
N SER A 18 14.34 11.41 1.05
CA SER A 18 15.32 11.00 2.04
C SER A 18 16.48 10.31 1.35
N TYR A 19 17.67 10.79 1.62
CA TYR A 19 18.91 10.27 1.04
C TYR A 19 19.89 9.94 2.14
N HIS A 20 20.54 8.76 2.04
CA HIS A 20 21.56 8.33 2.99
C HIS A 20 21.10 8.40 4.46
N THR A 21 19.81 8.15 4.71
CA THR A 21 19.24 8.14 6.06
C THR A 21 19.28 6.73 6.63
N SER A 22 19.65 6.61 7.89
CA SER A 22 19.59 5.34 8.63
C SER A 22 18.26 5.21 9.33
N PHE A 23 17.54 4.13 9.00
CA PHE A 23 16.30 3.70 9.63
C PHE A 23 16.45 2.33 10.33
N ILE A 24 17.66 1.91 10.61
CA ILE A 24 17.94 0.57 11.19
C ILE A 24 17.01 0.30 12.37
N ASN A 25 16.44 -0.90 12.43
CA ASN A 25 15.50 -1.36 13.45
C ASN A 25 14.21 -0.52 13.56
N ALA A 26 13.90 0.34 12.61
CA ALA A 26 12.66 1.12 12.64
C ALA A 26 11.44 0.24 12.30
N GLN A 27 10.27 0.68 12.76
CA GLN A 27 8.98 0.05 12.49
C GLN A 27 8.09 0.97 11.65
N PHE A 28 7.50 0.39 10.61
CA PHE A 28 6.57 1.06 9.72
C PHE A 28 5.27 0.25 9.69
N THR A 29 4.22 0.74 10.30
CA THR A 29 2.92 0.07 10.30
C THR A 29 1.85 0.97 9.72
N GLY A 30 1.13 0.50 8.71
CA GLY A 30 0.10 1.30 8.04
C GLY A 30 0.64 2.62 7.46
N THR A 31 1.88 2.61 7.02
CA THR A 31 2.63 3.79 6.55
C THR A 31 2.53 3.90 5.03
N SER A 32 2.30 5.08 4.52
CA SER A 32 2.35 5.36 3.09
C SER A 32 3.73 5.91 2.71
N LEU A 33 4.35 5.25 1.72
CA LEU A 33 5.59 5.71 1.05
C LEU A 33 5.32 6.05 -0.42
N ARG A 34 4.08 6.40 -0.75
CA ARG A 34 3.65 6.72 -2.10
C ARG A 34 4.51 7.82 -2.72
N ALA A 35 5.11 7.51 -3.88
CA ALA A 35 5.99 8.41 -4.62
C ALA A 35 7.16 9.00 -3.80
N ALA A 36 7.51 8.40 -2.67
CA ALA A 36 8.66 8.81 -1.88
C ALA A 36 9.98 8.45 -2.58
N HIS A 37 11.00 9.27 -2.38
CA HIS A 37 12.35 9.03 -2.85
C HIS A 37 13.23 8.70 -1.63
N MET A 38 13.40 7.41 -1.36
CA MET A 38 14.19 6.86 -0.25
C MET A 38 15.44 6.20 -0.78
N LYS A 39 16.32 7.00 -1.43
CA LYS A 39 17.50 6.45 -2.10
C LYS A 39 18.68 6.30 -1.15
N TYR A 40 19.42 5.20 -1.29
CA TYR A 40 20.63 4.90 -0.52
C TYR A 40 20.39 4.93 1.00
N CYS A 41 19.14 4.72 1.43
CA CYS A 41 18.79 4.63 2.85
C CYS A 41 19.09 3.23 3.40
N ASN A 42 19.22 3.15 4.71
CA ASN A 42 19.47 1.88 5.38
C ASN A 42 18.26 1.46 6.21
N PHE A 43 17.56 0.43 5.74
CA PHE A 43 16.41 -0.19 6.40
C PHE A 43 16.73 -1.58 6.97
N THR A 44 17.98 -1.80 7.36
CA THR A 44 18.39 -3.07 7.96
C THR A 44 17.56 -3.37 9.21
N ASN A 45 17.07 -4.60 9.32
CA ASN A 45 16.21 -5.10 10.40
C ASN A 45 14.91 -4.32 10.59
N CYS A 46 14.48 -3.51 9.63
CA CYS A 46 13.18 -2.86 9.71
C CYS A 46 12.02 -3.87 9.62
N VAL A 47 10.92 -3.54 10.27
CA VAL A 47 9.65 -4.26 10.14
C VAL A 47 8.64 -3.36 9.46
N PHE A 48 8.15 -3.81 8.32
CA PHE A 48 7.11 -3.15 7.54
C PHE A 48 5.83 -3.98 7.62
N THR A 49 4.77 -3.43 8.21
CA THR A 49 3.47 -4.09 8.30
C THR A 49 2.41 -3.20 7.66
N ALA A 50 1.65 -3.73 6.72
CA ALA A 50 0.64 -2.97 5.99
C ALA A 50 1.17 -1.63 5.42
N THR A 51 2.44 -1.60 5.04
CA THR A 51 3.11 -0.43 4.45
C THR A 51 2.97 -0.46 2.93
N GLU A 52 2.72 0.71 2.34
CA GLU A 52 2.49 0.83 0.90
C GLU A 52 3.65 1.55 0.21
N PHE A 53 4.37 0.81 -0.62
CA PHE A 53 5.46 1.28 -1.49
C PHE A 53 4.93 1.47 -2.91
N ILE A 54 4.14 2.51 -3.14
CA ILE A 54 3.49 2.77 -4.43
C ILE A 54 4.26 3.84 -5.19
N GLY A 55 4.88 3.48 -6.32
CA GLY A 55 5.73 4.38 -7.08
C GLY A 55 6.97 4.87 -6.31
N THR A 56 7.40 4.14 -5.29
CA THR A 56 8.49 4.53 -4.41
C THR A 56 9.84 4.29 -5.08
N ASN A 57 10.76 5.24 -4.96
CA ASN A 57 12.13 5.08 -5.45
C ASN A 57 13.05 4.67 -4.30
N LEU A 58 13.46 3.38 -4.31
CA LEU A 58 14.29 2.74 -3.30
C LEU A 58 15.71 2.44 -3.80
N ARG A 59 16.15 3.10 -4.89
CA ARG A 59 17.44 2.85 -5.51
C ARG A 59 18.58 2.83 -4.48
N GLY A 60 19.38 1.77 -4.50
CA GLY A 60 20.57 1.62 -3.68
C GLY A 60 20.33 1.47 -2.18
N SER A 61 19.06 1.35 -1.73
CA SER A 61 18.76 1.20 -0.32
C SER A 61 18.97 -0.23 0.18
N LYS A 62 19.24 -0.37 1.47
CA LYS A 62 19.52 -1.65 2.11
C LYS A 62 18.31 -2.12 2.91
N PHE A 63 17.81 -3.30 2.61
CA PHE A 63 16.72 -3.99 3.32
C PHE A 63 17.22 -5.32 3.92
N ILE A 64 18.44 -5.31 4.42
CA ILE A 64 19.08 -6.52 4.98
C ILE A 64 18.30 -7.00 6.19
N SER A 65 17.84 -8.25 6.15
CA SER A 65 17.02 -8.86 7.20
C SER A 65 15.71 -8.09 7.52
N ALA A 66 15.24 -7.26 6.60
CA ALA A 66 13.96 -6.57 6.76
C ALA A 66 12.77 -7.55 6.61
N LYS A 67 11.68 -7.27 7.31
CA LYS A 67 10.45 -8.07 7.24
C LYS A 67 9.32 -7.24 6.62
N PHE A 68 8.68 -7.80 5.61
CA PHE A 68 7.53 -7.21 4.94
C PHE A 68 6.31 -8.11 5.15
N VAL A 69 5.31 -7.62 5.86
CA VAL A 69 4.07 -8.33 6.15
C VAL A 69 2.88 -7.48 5.70
N ASP A 70 1.97 -8.05 4.93
CA ASP A 70 0.79 -7.35 4.42
C ASP A 70 1.11 -6.07 3.64
N CYS A 71 2.29 -5.97 3.06
CA CYS A 71 2.75 -4.78 2.34
C CYS A 71 2.31 -4.79 0.87
N ILE A 72 2.31 -3.61 0.27
CA ILE A 72 2.02 -3.43 -1.15
C ILE A 72 3.21 -2.76 -1.81
N PHE A 73 3.75 -3.39 -2.85
CA PHE A 73 4.68 -2.82 -3.80
C PHE A 73 3.96 -2.68 -5.14
N SER A 74 3.80 -1.47 -5.63
CA SER A 74 3.16 -1.24 -6.93
C SER A 74 3.92 -0.18 -7.70
N GLY A 75 4.52 -0.57 -8.82
CA GLY A 75 5.46 0.27 -9.54
C GLY A 75 6.63 0.69 -8.65
N GLY A 76 7.52 1.48 -9.17
CA GLY A 76 8.65 1.97 -8.38
C GLY A 76 9.99 1.42 -8.83
N VAL A 77 11.06 1.83 -8.14
CA VAL A 77 12.44 1.58 -8.55
C VAL A 77 13.18 0.86 -7.43
N LEU A 78 13.65 -0.36 -7.71
CA LEU A 78 14.46 -1.19 -6.81
C LEU A 78 15.91 -1.32 -7.26
N ASP A 79 16.35 -0.55 -8.25
CA ASP A 79 17.70 -0.65 -8.80
C ASP A 79 18.75 -0.64 -7.69
N LYS A 80 19.61 -1.64 -7.67
CA LYS A 80 20.72 -1.79 -6.70
C LYS A 80 20.27 -1.79 -5.22
N ALA A 81 18.97 -1.90 -4.94
CA ALA A 81 18.50 -2.14 -3.58
C ALA A 81 18.92 -3.55 -3.14
N ASN A 82 19.28 -3.74 -1.86
CA ASN A 82 19.76 -5.01 -1.37
C ASN A 82 18.79 -5.62 -0.36
N PHE A 83 18.22 -6.78 -0.70
CA PHE A 83 17.25 -7.52 0.09
C PHE A 83 17.80 -8.76 0.78
N LYS A 84 19.12 -8.82 1.03
CA LYS A 84 19.75 -9.98 1.68
C LYS A 84 19.04 -10.34 2.99
N GLY A 85 18.51 -11.57 3.05
CA GLY A 85 17.80 -12.07 4.23
C GLY A 85 16.44 -11.42 4.49
N ALA A 86 15.95 -10.58 3.58
CA ALA A 86 14.59 -10.02 3.69
C ALA A 86 13.53 -11.10 3.45
N THR A 87 12.40 -10.96 4.15
CA THR A 87 11.25 -11.86 4.04
C THR A 87 10.00 -11.11 3.64
N PHE A 88 9.16 -11.75 2.82
CA PHE A 88 7.87 -11.23 2.34
C PHE A 88 6.77 -12.21 2.69
N SER A 89 5.73 -11.75 3.36
CA SER A 89 4.57 -12.55 3.75
C SER A 89 3.29 -11.79 3.47
N ASN A 90 2.38 -12.43 2.72
CA ASN A 90 1.07 -11.87 2.36
C ASN A 90 1.16 -10.48 1.72
N CYS A 91 2.18 -10.25 0.91
CA CYS A 91 2.39 -8.99 0.20
C CYS A 91 1.81 -9.04 -1.21
N TYR A 92 1.49 -7.87 -1.75
CA TYR A 92 1.17 -7.66 -3.16
C TYR A 92 2.35 -6.99 -3.84
N ILE A 93 2.88 -7.61 -4.89
CA ILE A 93 4.04 -7.12 -5.66
C ILE A 93 3.58 -6.99 -7.11
N VAL A 94 3.28 -5.75 -7.52
CA VAL A 94 2.59 -5.46 -8.78
C VAL A 94 3.41 -4.52 -9.65
N GLY A 95 3.75 -4.97 -10.85
CA GLY A 95 4.51 -4.16 -11.80
C GLY A 95 5.88 -3.74 -11.29
N VAL A 96 6.49 -4.56 -10.43
CA VAL A 96 7.82 -4.32 -9.85
C VAL A 96 8.76 -5.42 -10.31
N SER A 97 9.95 -5.05 -10.77
CA SER A 97 11.00 -6.00 -11.14
C SER A 97 12.12 -6.00 -10.09
N GLY A 98 12.39 -7.17 -9.55
CA GLY A 98 13.56 -7.38 -8.68
C GLY A 98 14.87 -7.60 -9.44
N ARG A 99 14.86 -7.64 -10.78
CA ARG A 99 16.03 -8.01 -11.59
C ARG A 99 17.24 -7.11 -11.42
N SER A 100 17.02 -5.83 -11.13
CA SER A 100 18.07 -4.84 -10.90
C SER A 100 18.43 -4.68 -9.42
N ALA A 101 17.74 -5.39 -8.53
CA ALA A 101 18.02 -5.44 -7.10
C ALA A 101 19.02 -6.58 -6.77
N TYR A 102 19.70 -6.46 -5.65
CA TYR A 102 20.55 -7.52 -5.11
C TYR A 102 19.77 -8.39 -4.12
N ASN A 103 19.93 -9.71 -4.24
CA ASN A 103 19.36 -10.69 -3.32
C ASN A 103 17.83 -10.56 -3.16
N PHE A 104 17.14 -10.10 -4.20
CA PHE A 104 15.68 -10.14 -4.20
C PHE A 104 15.22 -11.59 -4.22
N PRO A 105 14.27 -12.03 -3.38
CA PRO A 105 13.91 -13.43 -3.29
C PRO A 105 13.38 -13.99 -4.62
N ASP A 106 13.86 -15.16 -5.01
CA ASP A 106 13.32 -15.91 -6.16
C ASP A 106 12.00 -16.60 -5.79
N ASP A 107 11.89 -17.10 -4.56
CA ASP A 107 10.67 -17.68 -4.02
C ASP A 107 9.83 -16.60 -3.31
N LEU A 108 8.70 -16.26 -3.92
CA LEU A 108 7.70 -15.34 -3.39
C LEU A 108 6.38 -16.06 -3.09
N SER A 109 6.43 -17.36 -2.81
CA SER A 109 5.24 -18.12 -2.39
C SER A 109 4.59 -17.49 -1.15
N GLY A 110 3.26 -17.56 -1.07
CA GLY A 110 2.49 -16.85 -0.05
C GLY A 110 2.29 -15.35 -0.29
N ASN A 111 2.72 -14.85 -1.46
CA ASN A 111 2.51 -13.47 -1.90
C ASN A 111 1.77 -13.46 -3.25
N VAL A 112 1.14 -12.33 -3.58
CA VAL A 112 0.51 -12.11 -4.88
C VAL A 112 1.46 -11.30 -5.75
N VAL A 113 1.94 -11.90 -6.85
CA VAL A 113 2.85 -11.25 -7.78
C VAL A 113 2.15 -11.08 -9.12
N LEU A 114 2.01 -9.83 -9.57
CA LEU A 114 1.36 -9.48 -10.82
C LEU A 114 2.28 -8.63 -11.70
N PRO A 115 2.27 -8.84 -13.04
CA PRO A 115 3.07 -8.04 -13.95
C PRO A 115 2.59 -6.59 -14.07
N ALA A 116 1.30 -6.35 -13.82
CA ALA A 116 0.66 -5.04 -13.93
C ALA A 116 -0.60 -4.96 -13.05
N LEU A 117 -1.13 -3.75 -12.89
CA LEU A 117 -2.42 -3.54 -12.23
C LEU A 117 -3.55 -4.23 -13.01
N PRO A 118 -4.59 -4.74 -12.33
CA PRO A 118 -5.80 -5.22 -12.98
C PRO A 118 -6.41 -4.14 -13.88
N LEU A 119 -7.08 -4.56 -14.95
CA LEU A 119 -7.73 -3.65 -15.90
C LEU A 119 -9.01 -3.04 -15.31
N GLN A 120 -9.39 -1.86 -15.80
CA GLN A 120 -10.61 -1.16 -15.34
C GLN A 120 -11.90 -1.94 -15.61
N ASP A 121 -11.95 -2.73 -16.67
CA ASP A 121 -13.09 -3.58 -17.03
C ASP A 121 -13.32 -4.77 -16.08
N THR A 122 -12.39 -5.03 -15.16
CA THR A 122 -12.57 -6.00 -14.08
C THR A 122 -13.52 -5.51 -12.99
N ILE A 123 -13.90 -4.22 -13.01
CA ILE A 123 -14.84 -3.61 -12.06
C ILE A 123 -16.24 -3.62 -12.65
N SER A 124 -17.21 -4.19 -11.93
CA SER A 124 -18.59 -4.22 -12.37
C SER A 124 -19.17 -2.80 -12.47
N LYS A 125 -20.21 -2.62 -13.29
CA LYS A 125 -20.89 -1.33 -13.44
C LYS A 125 -21.53 -0.88 -12.12
N GLU A 126 -22.11 -1.81 -11.38
CA GLU A 126 -22.75 -1.55 -10.08
C GLU A 126 -21.72 -1.05 -9.07
N LEU A 127 -20.56 -1.71 -9.01
CA LEU A 127 -19.49 -1.31 -8.12
C LEU A 127 -18.87 0.04 -8.51
N SER A 128 -18.67 0.27 -9.80
CA SER A 128 -18.20 1.56 -10.30
C SER A 128 -19.19 2.69 -9.92
N ALA A 129 -20.50 2.45 -10.05
CA ALA A 129 -21.52 3.42 -9.73
C ALA A 129 -21.51 3.87 -8.27
N VAL A 130 -21.15 3.00 -7.33
CA VAL A 130 -21.06 3.36 -5.89
C VAL A 130 -19.71 3.93 -5.50
N ILE A 131 -18.64 3.63 -6.25
CA ILE A 131 -17.30 4.16 -5.99
C ILE A 131 -17.16 5.61 -6.47
N GLU A 132 -17.67 5.92 -7.66
CA GLU A 132 -17.47 7.23 -8.29
C GLU A 132 -17.94 8.41 -7.41
N PRO A 133 -19.12 8.38 -6.76
CA PRO A 133 -19.56 9.46 -5.88
C PRO A 133 -18.66 9.68 -4.66
N LEU A 134 -17.89 8.68 -4.24
CA LEU A 134 -17.01 8.80 -3.08
C LEU A 134 -15.86 9.81 -3.29
N ARG A 135 -15.65 10.26 -4.53
CA ARG A 135 -14.71 11.36 -4.83
C ARG A 135 -15.08 12.68 -4.17
N GLU A 136 -16.36 12.89 -3.88
CA GLU A 136 -16.84 14.11 -3.23
C GLU A 136 -16.38 14.24 -1.78
N ASN A 137 -16.04 13.12 -1.14
CA ASN A 137 -15.44 13.13 0.18
C ASN A 137 -13.93 13.40 0.07
N ASP A 138 -13.48 14.51 0.63
CA ASP A 138 -12.09 14.98 0.55
C ASP A 138 -11.09 13.99 1.14
N TYR A 139 -11.40 13.36 2.26
CA TYR A 139 -10.51 12.39 2.90
C TYR A 139 -10.33 11.14 2.04
N ILE A 140 -11.42 10.63 1.46
CA ILE A 140 -11.37 9.47 0.57
C ILE A 140 -10.60 9.82 -0.70
N ARG A 141 -10.89 10.95 -1.33
CA ARG A 141 -10.21 11.40 -2.54
C ARG A 141 -8.71 11.55 -2.33
N ARG A 142 -8.29 12.23 -1.26
CA ARG A 142 -6.89 12.49 -0.94
C ARG A 142 -6.13 11.24 -0.49
N SER A 143 -6.81 10.20 -0.04
CA SER A 143 -6.17 8.94 0.34
C SER A 143 -5.55 8.19 -0.84
N HIS A 144 -6.05 8.44 -2.05
CA HIS A 144 -5.72 7.68 -3.27
C HIS A 144 -5.95 6.17 -3.17
N THR A 145 -6.74 5.72 -2.20
CA THR A 145 -7.03 4.30 -2.02
C THR A 145 -8.08 3.79 -3.00
N LEU A 146 -9.17 4.53 -3.21
CA LEU A 146 -10.22 4.14 -4.15
C LEU A 146 -10.07 4.79 -5.54
N HIS A 147 -9.45 5.95 -5.61
CA HIS A 147 -9.31 6.71 -6.84
C HIS A 147 -7.85 7.08 -7.10
N LEU A 148 -7.39 6.87 -8.32
CA LEU A 148 -6.08 7.30 -8.77
C LEU A 148 -6.12 8.78 -9.20
N LYS A 149 -4.95 9.45 -9.23
CA LYS A 149 -4.83 10.85 -9.64
C LYS A 149 -5.32 11.14 -11.05
N ASN A 150 -5.28 10.13 -11.95
CA ASN A 150 -5.77 10.24 -13.32
C ASN A 150 -7.29 10.08 -13.45
N GLY A 151 -8.02 10.05 -12.35
CA GLY A 151 -9.47 9.91 -12.33
C GLY A 151 -9.98 8.46 -12.44
N LYS A 152 -9.12 7.48 -12.60
CA LYS A 152 -9.52 6.07 -12.66
C LYS A 152 -9.73 5.48 -11.27
N ILE A 153 -10.54 4.43 -11.19
CA ILE A 153 -10.69 3.63 -9.97
C ILE A 153 -9.39 2.86 -9.73
N ASN A 154 -8.99 2.74 -8.48
CA ASN A 154 -7.82 1.95 -8.08
C ASN A 154 -8.18 0.46 -8.10
N THR A 155 -7.89 -0.20 -9.21
CA THR A 155 -8.21 -1.62 -9.44
C THR A 155 -7.49 -2.56 -8.48
N LEU A 156 -6.30 -2.20 -8.02
CA LEU A 156 -5.57 -2.99 -7.02
C LEU A 156 -6.33 -3.02 -5.69
N THR A 157 -6.82 -1.88 -5.23
CA THR A 157 -7.65 -1.81 -4.02
C THR A 157 -8.89 -2.69 -4.16
N ILE A 158 -9.59 -2.61 -5.30
CA ILE A 158 -10.79 -3.41 -5.52
C ILE A 158 -10.48 -4.91 -5.53
N MET A 159 -9.39 -5.32 -6.16
CA MET A 159 -8.94 -6.70 -6.15
C MET A 159 -8.68 -7.19 -4.71
N ILE A 160 -7.98 -6.40 -3.91
CA ILE A 160 -7.67 -6.72 -2.51
C ILE A 160 -8.94 -6.81 -1.66
N LEU A 161 -9.89 -5.87 -1.84
CA LEU A 161 -11.16 -5.88 -1.11
C LEU A 161 -12.05 -7.07 -1.48
N LYS A 162 -12.02 -7.51 -2.74
CA LYS A 162 -12.78 -8.69 -3.20
C LYS A 162 -12.29 -10.01 -2.61
N GLU A 163 -11.13 -10.06 -2.01
CA GLU A 163 -10.68 -11.23 -1.23
C GLU A 163 -11.40 -11.35 0.12
N ILE A 164 -11.97 -10.25 0.61
CA ILE A 164 -12.64 -10.18 1.92
C ILE A 164 -14.15 -10.08 1.76
N TYR A 165 -14.61 -9.33 0.76
CA TYR A 165 -16.01 -8.97 0.52
C TYR A 165 -16.47 -9.44 -0.85
N SER A 166 -17.73 -9.89 -0.95
CA SER A 166 -18.39 -10.09 -2.24
C SER A 166 -18.64 -8.74 -2.93
N ASN A 167 -18.93 -8.78 -4.23
CA ASN A 167 -19.32 -7.57 -4.99
C ASN A 167 -20.54 -6.88 -4.35
N ASP A 168 -21.56 -7.66 -3.98
CA ASP A 168 -22.79 -7.13 -3.37
C ASP A 168 -22.54 -6.49 -2.01
N GLN A 169 -21.68 -7.08 -1.19
CA GLN A 169 -21.25 -6.49 0.08
C GLN A 169 -20.53 -5.16 -0.14
N LEU A 170 -19.63 -5.06 -1.11
CA LEU A 170 -18.94 -3.80 -1.42
C LEU A 170 -19.90 -2.74 -1.93
N VAL A 171 -20.89 -3.10 -2.76
CA VAL A 171 -21.95 -2.18 -3.25
C VAL A 171 -22.78 -1.63 -2.08
N GLN A 172 -23.01 -2.42 -1.02
CA GLN A 172 -23.74 -1.98 0.17
C GLN A 172 -22.87 -1.17 1.14
N LEU A 173 -21.60 -1.54 1.34
CA LEU A 173 -20.75 -0.95 2.38
C LEU A 173 -20.06 0.34 1.95
N LEU A 174 -19.58 0.42 0.70
CA LEU A 174 -18.86 1.59 0.22
C LEU A 174 -19.62 2.90 0.33
N PRO A 175 -20.94 2.97 0.03
CA PRO A 175 -21.72 4.20 0.20
C PRO A 175 -21.81 4.71 1.64
N LEU A 176 -21.50 3.89 2.65
CA LEU A 176 -21.50 4.29 4.06
C LEU A 176 -20.23 5.03 4.46
N LEU A 177 -19.15 4.88 3.70
CA LEU A 177 -17.84 5.47 4.03
C LEU A 177 -17.85 6.98 4.29
N PRO A 178 -18.60 7.84 3.54
CA PRO A 178 -18.61 9.28 3.80
C PRO A 178 -19.05 9.67 5.22
N LYS A 179 -19.88 8.84 5.87
CA LYS A 179 -20.32 9.05 7.25
C LYS A 179 -19.29 8.55 8.28
N ILE A 180 -18.45 7.61 7.90
CA ILE A 180 -17.52 6.90 8.77
C ILE A 180 -16.12 7.52 8.73
N VAL A 181 -15.70 7.97 7.53
CA VAL A 181 -14.39 8.55 7.29
C VAL A 181 -14.41 10.02 7.71
N THR A 182 -13.96 10.30 8.91
CA THR A 182 -13.94 11.64 9.51
C THR A 182 -12.54 12.22 9.62
N THR A 183 -11.51 11.47 9.25
CA THR A 183 -10.10 11.87 9.34
C THR A 183 -9.33 11.45 8.10
N GLN A 184 -8.21 12.12 7.82
CA GLN A 184 -7.34 11.74 6.72
C GLN A 184 -6.71 10.37 7.00
N PHE A 185 -6.63 9.57 5.96
CA PHE A 185 -5.97 8.26 5.95
C PHE A 185 -5.20 8.08 4.64
N TYR A 186 -4.31 7.08 4.58
CA TYR A 186 -3.33 7.00 3.48
C TYR A 186 -3.14 5.59 2.90
N THR A 187 -3.69 4.55 3.54
CA THR A 187 -3.44 3.16 3.16
C THR A 187 -4.73 2.36 3.01
N ILE A 188 -4.65 1.29 2.22
CA ILE A 188 -5.75 0.32 2.06
C ILE A 188 -6.06 -0.37 3.40
N SER A 189 -5.09 -0.57 4.28
CA SER A 189 -5.34 -1.14 5.60
C SER A 189 -6.26 -0.26 6.45
N HIS A 190 -6.13 1.06 6.37
CA HIS A 190 -7.07 1.99 6.99
C HIS A 190 -8.48 1.93 6.35
N LEU A 191 -8.52 1.85 5.02
CA LEU A 191 -9.81 1.67 4.31
C LEU A 191 -10.52 0.39 4.76
N LYS A 192 -9.78 -0.72 4.91
CA LYS A 192 -10.34 -1.97 5.47
C LYS A 192 -10.91 -1.78 6.88
N ALA A 193 -10.25 -1.01 7.73
CA ALA A 193 -10.74 -0.71 9.07
C ALA A 193 -12.05 0.09 9.05
N PHE A 194 -12.18 1.07 8.14
CA PHE A 194 -13.42 1.80 7.93
C PHE A 194 -14.54 0.90 7.38
N LEU A 195 -14.24 -0.01 6.46
CA LEU A 195 -15.23 -0.97 5.97
C LEU A 195 -15.71 -1.93 7.06
N LYS A 196 -14.84 -2.38 7.95
CA LYS A 196 -15.25 -3.17 9.12
C LYS A 196 -16.18 -2.40 10.06
N LYS A 197 -15.98 -1.09 10.19
CA LYS A 197 -16.89 -0.24 10.95
C LYS A 197 -18.24 -0.08 10.23
N ALA A 198 -18.23 0.13 8.91
CA ALA A 198 -19.43 0.17 8.08
C ALA A 198 -20.26 -1.12 8.20
N GLU A 199 -19.60 -2.25 8.21
CA GLU A 199 -20.21 -3.57 8.37
C GLU A 199 -20.97 -3.70 9.70
N LYS A 200 -20.40 -3.21 10.79
CA LYS A 200 -21.06 -3.18 12.11
C LYS A 200 -22.26 -2.23 12.15
N GLU A 201 -22.16 -1.09 11.48
CA GLU A 201 -23.27 -0.12 11.40
C GLU A 201 -24.40 -0.60 10.48
N ALA A 202 -24.12 -1.42 9.46
CA ALA A 202 -25.11 -1.98 8.55
C ALA A 202 -25.95 -3.11 9.17
N ILE A 203 -25.44 -3.78 10.23
CA ILE A 203 -26.12 -4.86 10.96
C ILE A 203 -27.10 -4.30 12.02
N LEU A 204 -26.97 -3.05 12.40
CA LEU A 204 -27.82 -2.35 13.35
C LEU A 204 -29.03 -1.69 12.66
#